data_c9b4bd196a910346fcb8c13416236f85
#
_entry.id   c9b4bd196a910346fcb8c13416236f85
#
_cell.length_a   1.000
_cell.length_b   1.000
_cell.length_c   1.000
_cell.angle_alpha   90.00
_cell.angle_beta   90.00
_cell.angle_gamma   90.00
#
_symmetry.space_group_name_H-M   'P 1'
#
loop_
_entity.id
_entity.type
_entity.pdbx_description
1 polymer ?
#
loop_
_entity_poly.entity_id
_entity_poly.type
_entity_poly.pdbx_seq_one_letter_code
_entity_poly.pdbx_strand_id
1 'polypeptide(L)'
;LGYGDGLYVDRIVSFFKDEPIVGAYLLGFNFIIVGYYFEKFYKQNLKLKLVLFLIFFILIGCILITGERSNGIKAIIGLMIFLFLNNKISTKIKISIFLFSLVFVGLVISNSNYLKIRYGQQLFSQLFDNSQRDQFIENNLYLKLYKSGFAIFKDNPIFGVGNKNYRV
;
A
#
# COMPACT_ATOMS: atom_id res chain seq x y z
N LEU A 1 -8.81 6.00 20.06
CA LEU A 1 -8.22 5.50 18.80
C LEU A 1 -9.04 4.28 18.41
N GLY A 2 -9.75 4.35 17.27
CA GLY A 2 -10.68 3.32 16.84
C GLY A 2 -9.95 2.08 16.31
N TYR A 3 -9.80 1.07 17.17
CA TYR A 3 -9.48 -0.28 16.74
C TYR A 3 -10.76 -1.02 16.33
N GLY A 4 -10.66 -1.91 15.36
CA GLY A 4 -11.79 -2.71 14.91
C GLY A 4 -12.13 -3.83 15.88
N ASP A 5 -13.38 -4.30 15.82
CA ASP A 5 -13.89 -5.42 16.58
C ASP A 5 -13.96 -6.70 15.72
N GLY A 6 -14.13 -7.85 16.35
CA GLY A 6 -14.33 -9.12 15.67
C GLY A 6 -13.17 -9.51 14.74
N LEU A 7 -13.43 -9.62 13.43
CA LEU A 7 -12.42 -10.00 12.42
C LEU A 7 -11.31 -8.97 12.22
N TYR A 8 -11.50 -7.75 12.72
CA TYR A 8 -10.58 -6.61 12.54
C TYR A 8 -9.91 -6.17 13.84
N VAL A 9 -9.94 -7.02 14.87
CA VAL A 9 -9.18 -6.81 16.11
C VAL A 9 -7.74 -6.47 15.76
N ASP A 10 -7.16 -5.49 16.44
CA ASP A 10 -5.81 -4.96 16.20
C ASP A 10 -5.62 -4.14 14.92
N ARG A 11 -6.65 -3.92 14.09
CA ARG A 11 -6.56 -2.98 12.96
C ARG A 11 -7.09 -1.61 13.33
N ILE A 12 -6.45 -0.58 12.81
CA ILE A 12 -6.92 0.79 12.96
C ILE A 12 -8.04 1.04 11.96
N VAL A 13 -9.27 1.20 12.45
CA VAL A 13 -10.46 1.51 11.64
C VAL A 13 -10.84 3.00 11.70
N SER A 14 -10.36 3.74 12.73
CA SER A 14 -10.60 5.18 12.92
C SER A 14 -12.10 5.52 12.86
N PHE A 15 -12.53 6.36 11.91
CA PHE A 15 -13.91 6.80 11.74
C PHE A 15 -14.80 5.79 11.01
N PHE A 16 -14.23 4.76 10.43
CA PHE A 16 -14.93 3.80 9.58
C PHE A 16 -15.49 2.59 10.36
N LYS A 17 -15.48 2.64 11.70
CA LYS A 17 -15.99 1.60 12.60
C LYS A 17 -15.51 0.18 12.25
N ASP A 18 -16.21 -0.48 11.36
CA ASP A 18 -16.01 -1.92 11.06
C ASP A 18 -15.17 -2.16 9.80
N GLU A 19 -14.74 -1.11 9.11
CA GLU A 19 -13.98 -1.25 7.85
C GLU A 19 -12.56 -0.72 7.98
N PRO A 20 -11.53 -1.57 7.78
CA PRO A 20 -10.14 -1.14 7.85
C PRO A 20 -9.69 -0.52 6.51
N ILE A 21 -10.25 0.63 6.14
CA ILE A 21 -9.99 1.32 4.88
C ILE A 21 -9.14 2.60 5.03
N VAL A 22 -8.69 2.88 6.25
CA VAL A 22 -7.89 4.08 6.57
C VAL A 22 -6.62 4.17 5.73
N GLY A 23 -5.92 3.04 5.55
CA GLY A 23 -4.69 2.98 4.75
C GLY A 23 -4.91 3.32 3.28
N ALA A 24 -6.08 3.00 2.71
CA ALA A 24 -6.42 3.34 1.33
C ALA A 24 -6.58 4.86 1.15
N TYR A 25 -7.26 5.54 2.08
CA TYR A 25 -7.38 7.00 2.06
C TYR A 25 -6.01 7.68 2.24
N LEU A 26 -5.23 7.23 3.22
CA LEU A 26 -3.89 7.77 3.44
C LEU A 26 -3.01 7.58 2.21
N LEU A 27 -3.09 6.43 1.52
CA LEU A 27 -2.35 6.16 0.30
C LEU A 27 -2.70 7.15 -0.81
N GLY A 28 -3.98 7.37 -1.08
CA GLY A 28 -4.44 8.29 -2.11
C GLY A 28 -3.98 9.73 -1.84
N PHE A 29 -4.21 10.23 -0.64
CA PHE A 29 -3.78 11.57 -0.25
C PHE A 29 -2.27 11.75 -0.23
N ASN A 30 -1.51 10.73 0.17
CA ASN A 30 -0.05 10.80 0.24
C ASN A 30 0.55 11.18 -1.11
N PHE A 31 0.23 10.46 -2.16
CA PHE A 31 0.81 10.72 -3.48
C PHE A 31 0.35 12.04 -4.10
N ILE A 32 -0.90 12.44 -3.88
CA ILE A 32 -1.41 13.72 -4.35
C ILE A 32 -0.69 14.88 -3.66
N ILE A 33 -0.61 14.85 -2.32
CA ILE A 33 0.03 15.91 -1.54
C ILE A 33 1.52 16.00 -1.88
N VAL A 34 2.22 14.88 -1.83
CA VAL A 34 3.66 14.85 -2.08
C VAL A 34 3.99 15.25 -3.51
N GLY A 35 3.23 14.76 -4.50
CA GLY A 35 3.44 15.10 -5.90
C GLY A 35 3.23 16.59 -6.17
N TYR A 36 2.14 17.17 -5.66
CA TYR A 36 1.84 18.59 -5.81
C TYR A 36 2.92 19.48 -5.15
N TYR A 37 3.24 19.22 -3.90
CA TYR A 37 4.23 20.01 -3.19
C TYR A 37 5.65 19.79 -3.70
N PHE A 38 5.98 18.59 -4.15
CA PHE A 38 7.26 18.33 -4.79
C PHE A 38 7.43 19.19 -6.03
N GLU A 39 6.43 19.24 -6.92
CA GLU A 39 6.50 20.05 -8.14
C GLU A 39 6.58 21.54 -7.82
N LYS A 40 5.78 22.02 -6.87
CA LYS A 40 5.75 23.42 -6.46
C LYS A 40 7.08 23.89 -5.84
N PHE A 41 7.71 23.06 -5.02
CA PHE A 41 8.89 23.44 -4.24
C PHE A 41 10.20 22.85 -4.74
N TYR A 42 10.19 22.12 -5.86
CA TYR A 42 11.38 21.49 -6.40
C TYR A 42 12.55 22.47 -6.61
N LYS A 43 12.27 23.68 -7.09
CA LYS A 43 13.28 24.73 -7.34
C LYS A 43 13.65 25.54 -6.10
N GLN A 44 12.98 25.30 -4.98
CA GLN A 44 13.16 26.09 -3.76
C GLN A 44 14.14 25.45 -2.78
N ASN A 45 14.26 26.05 -1.60
CA ASN A 45 15.21 25.78 -0.55
C ASN A 45 15.30 24.28 -0.16
N LEU A 46 16.53 23.81 0.11
CA LEU A 46 16.82 22.44 0.57
C LEU A 46 16.00 22.04 1.81
N LYS A 47 15.79 22.97 2.75
CA LYS A 47 14.98 22.73 3.96
C LYS A 47 13.56 22.28 3.65
N LEU A 48 12.92 22.91 2.65
CA LEU A 48 11.54 22.53 2.25
C LEU A 48 11.49 21.12 1.65
N LYS A 49 12.49 20.74 0.87
CA LYS A 49 12.60 19.39 0.32
C LYS A 49 12.71 18.34 1.42
N LEU A 50 13.54 18.62 2.44
CA LEU A 50 13.69 17.72 3.59
C LEU A 50 12.37 17.58 4.37
N VAL A 51 11.64 18.67 4.58
CA VAL A 51 10.31 18.62 5.23
C VAL A 51 9.31 17.78 4.44
N LEU A 52 9.29 17.94 3.11
CA LEU A 52 8.41 17.11 2.26
C LEU A 52 8.75 15.62 2.32
N PHE A 53 10.04 15.28 2.31
CA PHE A 53 10.46 13.90 2.50
C PHE A 53 10.07 13.37 3.87
N LEU A 54 10.21 14.15 4.92
CA LEU A 54 9.80 13.77 6.27
C LEU A 54 8.28 13.49 6.31
N ILE A 55 7.45 14.37 5.79
CA ILE A 55 6.00 14.20 5.71
C ILE A 55 5.66 12.92 4.93
N PHE A 56 6.33 12.68 3.81
CA PHE A 56 6.12 11.48 3.00
C PHE A 56 6.40 10.20 3.78
N PHE A 57 7.52 10.12 4.50
CA PHE A 57 7.85 8.94 5.31
C PHE A 57 6.94 8.78 6.52
N ILE A 58 6.51 9.87 7.15
CA ILE A 58 5.48 9.80 8.21
C ILE A 58 4.20 9.18 7.66
N LEU A 59 3.72 9.62 6.50
CA LEU A 59 2.51 9.08 5.90
C LEU A 59 2.65 7.61 5.50
N ILE A 60 3.81 7.19 4.96
CA ILE A 60 4.09 5.76 4.72
C ILE A 60 4.06 4.98 6.05
N GLY A 61 4.68 5.51 7.10
CA GLY A 61 4.64 4.90 8.42
C GLY A 61 3.21 4.73 8.94
N CYS A 62 2.38 5.76 8.80
CA CYS A 62 0.96 5.69 9.16
C CYS A 62 0.21 4.60 8.36
N ILE A 63 0.47 4.48 7.04
CA ILE A 63 -0.13 3.43 6.21
C ILE A 63 0.29 2.03 6.70
N LEU A 64 1.56 1.84 7.04
CA LEU A 64 2.05 0.55 7.56
C LEU A 64 1.43 0.18 8.91
N ILE A 65 1.29 1.17 9.82
CA ILE A 65 0.71 0.97 11.14
C ILE A 65 -0.77 0.57 11.08
N THR A 66 -1.51 0.95 10.02
CA THR A 66 -2.89 0.47 9.86
C THR A 66 -2.99 -1.05 9.74
N GLY A 67 -1.89 -1.75 9.42
CA GLY A 67 -1.85 -3.19 9.20
C GLY A 67 -2.48 -3.64 7.87
N GLU A 68 -2.79 -2.71 6.98
CA GLU A 68 -3.32 -2.99 5.65
C GLU A 68 -2.18 -3.35 4.67
N ARG A 69 -1.80 -4.62 4.62
CA ARG A 69 -0.67 -5.12 3.82
C ARG A 69 -0.70 -4.65 2.36
N SER A 70 -1.85 -4.73 1.72
CA SER A 70 -2.03 -4.31 0.32
C SER A 70 -1.67 -2.84 0.11
N ASN A 71 -2.08 -1.95 1.01
CA ASN A 71 -1.83 -0.52 0.89
C ASN A 71 -0.38 -0.17 1.27
N GLY A 72 0.22 -0.88 2.23
CA GLY A 72 1.65 -0.77 2.51
C GLY A 72 2.53 -1.13 1.30
N ILE A 73 2.23 -2.25 0.63
CA ILE A 73 2.95 -2.67 -0.59
C ILE A 73 2.74 -1.65 -1.72
N LYS A 74 1.51 -1.18 -1.94
CA LYS A 74 1.21 -0.15 -2.95
C LYS A 74 1.95 1.15 -2.67
N ALA A 75 2.11 1.55 -1.40
CA ALA A 75 2.86 2.74 -1.01
C ALA A 75 4.35 2.62 -1.42
N ILE A 76 4.96 1.47 -1.17
CA ILE A 76 6.36 1.20 -1.54
C ILE A 76 6.52 1.18 -3.07
N ILE A 77 5.66 0.46 -3.77
CA ILE A 77 5.67 0.40 -5.25
C ILE A 77 5.45 1.80 -5.83
N GLY A 78 4.49 2.56 -5.32
CA GLY A 78 4.23 3.93 -5.75
C GLY A 78 5.44 4.85 -5.55
N LEU A 79 6.17 4.71 -4.43
CA LEU A 79 7.44 5.41 -4.22
C LEU A 79 8.47 5.05 -5.29
N MET A 80 8.63 3.76 -5.60
CA MET A 80 9.57 3.31 -6.64
C MET A 80 9.20 3.91 -8.00
N ILE A 81 7.93 3.87 -8.38
CA ILE A 81 7.44 4.45 -9.65
C ILE A 81 7.70 5.97 -9.66
N PHE A 82 7.38 6.68 -8.57
CA PHE A 82 7.64 8.11 -8.46
C PHE A 82 9.13 8.45 -8.63
N LEU A 83 10.02 7.70 -7.98
CA LEU A 83 11.46 7.90 -8.10
C LEU A 83 11.95 7.58 -9.52
N PHE A 84 11.45 6.50 -10.13
CA PHE A 84 11.85 6.10 -11.47
C PHE A 84 11.45 7.14 -12.53
N LEU A 85 10.20 7.58 -12.51
CA LEU A 85 9.65 8.54 -13.49
C LEU A 85 10.17 9.97 -13.29
N ASN A 86 10.66 10.32 -12.10
CA ASN A 86 11.06 11.68 -11.81
C ASN A 86 12.50 11.97 -12.26
N ASN A 87 12.66 12.63 -13.41
CA ASN A 87 13.97 13.00 -13.97
C ASN A 87 14.63 14.19 -13.24
N LYS A 88 13.90 14.89 -12.37
CA LYS A 88 14.44 16.04 -11.62
C LYS A 88 15.31 15.61 -10.43
N ILE A 89 15.25 14.35 -10.01
CA ILE A 89 16.03 13.80 -8.91
C ILE A 89 17.22 13.04 -9.48
N SER A 90 18.44 13.34 -8.99
CA SER A 90 19.63 12.62 -9.42
C SER A 90 19.60 11.16 -8.99
N THR A 91 20.22 10.27 -9.76
CA THR A 91 20.22 8.82 -9.51
C THR A 91 20.79 8.47 -8.13
N LYS A 92 21.82 9.18 -7.68
CA LYS A 92 22.41 8.98 -6.34
C LYS A 92 21.38 9.22 -5.22
N ILE A 93 20.60 10.31 -5.35
CA ILE A 93 19.55 10.65 -4.38
C ILE A 93 18.41 9.62 -4.45
N LYS A 94 18.00 9.16 -5.64
CA LYS A 94 16.99 8.10 -5.79
C LYS A 94 17.37 6.83 -5.05
N ILE A 95 18.61 6.37 -5.24
CA ILE A 95 19.13 5.17 -4.55
C ILE A 95 19.16 5.39 -3.03
N SER A 96 19.62 6.56 -2.58
CA SER A 96 19.63 6.88 -1.14
C SER A 96 18.24 6.87 -0.52
N ILE A 97 17.25 7.48 -1.19
CA ILE A 97 15.85 7.47 -0.73
C ILE A 97 15.30 6.05 -0.69
N PHE A 98 15.58 5.25 -1.70
CA PHE A 98 15.16 3.86 -1.76
C PHE A 98 15.73 3.03 -0.61
N LEU A 99 17.04 3.09 -0.39
CA LEU A 99 17.69 2.40 0.72
C LEU A 99 17.15 2.87 2.08
N PHE A 100 17.00 4.18 2.25
CA PHE A 100 16.40 4.74 3.45
C PHE A 100 14.97 4.23 3.67
N SER A 101 14.16 4.13 2.60
CA SER A 101 12.80 3.60 2.71
C SER A 101 12.76 2.15 3.18
N LEU A 102 13.67 1.30 2.71
CA LEU A 102 13.78 -0.09 3.16
C LEU A 102 14.13 -0.18 4.64
N VAL A 103 15.10 0.60 5.09
CA VAL A 103 15.48 0.66 6.52
C VAL A 103 14.32 1.17 7.35
N PHE A 104 13.66 2.24 6.93
CA PHE A 104 12.51 2.82 7.63
C PHE A 104 11.36 1.83 7.77
N VAL A 105 10.99 1.15 6.69
CA VAL A 105 9.95 0.10 6.69
C VAL A 105 10.33 -1.04 7.64
N GLY A 106 11.59 -1.49 7.59
CA GLY A 106 12.11 -2.50 8.49
C GLY A 106 12.01 -2.08 9.96
N LEU A 107 12.37 -0.84 10.29
CA LEU A 107 12.25 -0.29 11.65
C LEU A 107 10.79 -0.21 12.12
N VAL A 108 9.88 0.27 11.28
CA VAL A 108 8.44 0.33 11.62
C VAL A 108 7.89 -1.07 11.90
N ILE A 109 8.20 -2.05 11.04
CA ILE A 109 7.74 -3.43 11.21
C ILE A 109 8.37 -4.07 12.46
N SER A 110 9.66 -3.83 12.71
CA SER A 110 10.38 -4.44 13.84
C SER A 110 9.92 -3.91 15.20
N ASN A 111 9.32 -2.72 15.25
CA ASN A 111 8.88 -2.11 16.49
C ASN A 111 7.53 -2.64 17.03
N SER A 112 6.79 -3.46 16.26
CA SER A 112 5.50 -3.99 16.65
C SER A 112 5.42 -5.49 16.37
N ASN A 113 5.07 -6.29 17.38
CA ASN A 113 4.86 -7.73 17.21
C ASN A 113 3.71 -8.02 16.24
N TYR A 114 2.64 -7.21 16.27
CA TYR A 114 1.54 -7.30 15.32
C TYR A 114 2.01 -7.11 13.87
N LEU A 115 2.84 -6.10 13.59
CA LEU A 115 3.36 -5.84 12.26
C LEU A 115 4.35 -6.91 11.81
N LYS A 116 5.19 -7.46 12.72
CA LYS A 116 6.06 -8.60 12.42
C LYS A 116 5.28 -9.82 11.96
N ILE A 117 4.19 -10.15 12.63
CA ILE A 117 3.32 -11.27 12.24
C ILE A 117 2.66 -10.97 10.89
N ARG A 118 2.11 -9.76 10.73
CA ARG A 118 1.37 -9.37 9.52
C ARG A 118 2.23 -9.29 8.27
N TYR A 119 3.35 -8.59 8.33
CA TYR A 119 4.22 -8.35 7.17
C TYR A 119 5.36 -9.39 7.05
N GLY A 120 5.83 -9.93 8.16
CA GLY A 120 6.86 -10.95 8.16
C GLY A 120 6.26 -12.34 7.96
N GLN A 121 5.69 -12.92 9.02
CA GLN A 121 5.29 -14.34 8.99
C GLN A 121 4.16 -14.62 7.99
N GLN A 122 3.04 -13.89 8.06
CA GLN A 122 1.88 -14.15 7.22
C GLN A 122 2.13 -13.86 5.73
N LEU A 123 2.84 -12.79 5.40
CA LEU A 123 3.13 -12.47 4.01
C LEU A 123 4.18 -13.44 3.44
N PHE A 124 5.23 -13.72 4.20
CA PHE A 124 6.32 -14.60 3.78
C PHE A 124 5.84 -16.03 3.58
N SER A 125 5.05 -16.57 4.52
CA SER A 125 4.49 -17.91 4.39
C SER A 125 3.55 -18.04 3.19
N GLN A 126 2.71 -17.04 2.94
CA GLN A 126 1.82 -17.02 1.77
C GLN A 126 2.54 -16.95 0.42
N LEU A 127 3.77 -16.41 0.39
CA LEU A 127 4.56 -16.29 -0.85
C LEU A 127 5.49 -17.49 -1.07
N PHE A 128 6.09 -18.02 -0.02
CA PHE A 128 7.20 -18.96 -0.13
C PHE A 128 6.88 -20.40 0.37
N ASP A 129 5.87 -20.58 1.22
CA ASP A 129 5.42 -21.91 1.62
C ASP A 129 4.41 -22.45 0.60
N ASN A 130 4.76 -23.50 -0.10
CA ASN A 130 3.95 -24.08 -1.16
C ASN A 130 2.56 -24.51 -0.67
N SER A 131 2.47 -25.13 0.49
CA SER A 131 1.19 -25.59 1.05
C SER A 131 0.25 -24.44 1.41
N GLN A 132 0.78 -23.40 2.04
CA GLN A 132 0.01 -22.22 2.42
C GLN A 132 -0.32 -21.34 1.21
N ARG A 133 0.59 -21.27 0.23
CA ARG A 133 0.36 -20.57 -1.03
C ARG A 133 -0.79 -21.18 -1.81
N ASP A 134 -0.82 -22.48 -1.96
CA ASP A 134 -1.86 -23.17 -2.72
C ASP A 134 -3.24 -23.03 -2.03
N GLN A 135 -3.31 -23.20 -0.72
CA GLN A 135 -4.51 -22.89 0.06
C GLN A 135 -4.93 -21.42 -0.05
N PHE A 136 -3.97 -20.49 -0.06
CA PHE A 136 -4.25 -19.06 -0.24
C PHE A 136 -4.82 -18.79 -1.64
N ILE A 137 -4.27 -19.40 -2.69
CA ILE A 137 -4.74 -19.24 -4.08
C ILE A 137 -6.16 -19.81 -4.22
N GLU A 138 -6.43 -21.00 -3.67
CA GLU A 138 -7.73 -21.65 -3.77
C GLU A 138 -8.83 -20.93 -2.98
N ASN A 139 -8.51 -20.44 -1.78
CA ASN A 139 -9.49 -19.85 -0.88
C ASN A 139 -9.57 -18.32 -0.95
N ASN A 140 -8.67 -17.66 -1.69
CA ASN A 140 -8.66 -16.21 -1.76
C ASN A 140 -9.83 -15.65 -2.56
N LEU A 141 -10.74 -14.98 -1.86
CA LEU A 141 -11.92 -14.36 -2.45
C LEU A 141 -11.55 -13.36 -3.56
N TYR A 142 -10.49 -12.59 -3.38
CA TYR A 142 -10.07 -11.60 -4.39
C TYR A 142 -9.57 -12.25 -5.68
N LEU A 143 -8.84 -13.36 -5.59
CA LEU A 143 -8.42 -14.10 -6.77
C LEU A 143 -9.61 -14.72 -7.51
N LYS A 144 -10.61 -15.21 -6.78
CA LYS A 144 -11.87 -15.69 -7.39
C LYS A 144 -12.60 -14.55 -8.09
N LEU A 145 -12.70 -13.38 -7.46
CA LEU A 145 -13.30 -12.18 -8.05
C LEU A 145 -12.53 -11.72 -9.30
N TYR A 146 -11.19 -11.70 -9.27
CA TYR A 146 -10.39 -11.36 -10.45
C TYR A 146 -10.57 -12.36 -11.59
N LYS A 147 -10.62 -13.66 -11.31
CA LYS A 147 -10.89 -14.69 -12.32
C LYS A 147 -12.26 -14.50 -12.95
N SER A 148 -13.30 -14.26 -12.14
CA SER A 148 -14.66 -13.97 -12.62
C SER A 148 -14.70 -12.68 -13.44
N GLY A 149 -14.06 -11.61 -12.97
CA GLY A 149 -13.96 -10.35 -13.73
C GLY A 149 -13.24 -10.52 -15.06
N PHE A 150 -12.19 -11.33 -15.09
CA PHE A 150 -11.46 -11.61 -16.34
C PHE A 150 -12.27 -12.46 -17.33
N ALA A 151 -13.06 -13.42 -16.84
CA ALA A 151 -13.98 -14.19 -17.66
C ALA A 151 -15.04 -13.26 -18.31
N ILE A 152 -15.66 -12.40 -17.51
CA ILE A 152 -16.62 -11.40 -18.00
C ILE A 152 -15.98 -10.46 -19.04
N PHE A 153 -14.74 -10.02 -18.79
CA PHE A 153 -14.00 -9.18 -19.74
C PHE A 153 -13.75 -9.90 -21.07
N LYS A 154 -13.44 -11.20 -21.05
CA LYS A 154 -13.28 -11.98 -22.29
C LYS A 154 -14.54 -12.04 -23.12
N ASP A 155 -15.69 -12.21 -22.45
CA ASP A 155 -16.97 -12.34 -23.12
C ASP A 155 -17.53 -10.98 -23.59
N ASN A 156 -17.23 -9.91 -22.87
CA ASN A 156 -17.74 -8.56 -23.13
C ASN A 156 -16.63 -7.48 -23.01
N PRO A 157 -15.65 -7.44 -23.92
CA PRO A 157 -14.42 -6.65 -23.71
C PRO A 157 -14.61 -5.12 -23.84
N ILE A 158 -15.65 -4.65 -24.53
CA ILE A 158 -15.83 -3.22 -24.81
C ILE A 158 -16.81 -2.57 -23.84
N PHE A 159 -17.99 -3.16 -23.69
CA PHE A 159 -19.07 -2.54 -22.90
C PHE A 159 -19.30 -3.21 -21.53
N GLY A 160 -18.66 -4.36 -21.27
CA GLY A 160 -18.90 -5.15 -20.07
C GLY A 160 -20.35 -5.68 -20.04
N VAL A 161 -20.77 -6.18 -18.87
CA VAL A 161 -22.11 -6.73 -18.66
C VAL A 161 -23.07 -5.77 -17.95
N GLY A 162 -22.64 -4.55 -17.70
CA GLY A 162 -23.42 -3.55 -16.99
C GLY A 162 -23.42 -3.74 -15.45
N ASN A 163 -24.00 -2.75 -14.76
CA ASN A 163 -24.02 -2.74 -13.30
C ASN A 163 -24.91 -3.88 -12.76
N LYS A 164 -24.39 -4.66 -11.81
CA LYS A 164 -25.06 -5.80 -11.13
C LYS A 164 -25.30 -7.07 -11.97
N ASN A 165 -24.94 -7.11 -13.25
CA ASN A 165 -25.11 -8.31 -14.10
C ASN A 165 -23.92 -9.30 -14.02
N TYR A 166 -22.95 -9.06 -13.15
CA TYR A 166 -21.82 -9.96 -12.90
C TYR A 166 -22.17 -11.14 -11.98
N ARG A 167 -23.39 -11.21 -11.46
CA ARG A 167 -23.90 -12.33 -10.68
C ARG A 167 -24.59 -13.31 -11.64
N VAL A 168 -23.81 -14.25 -12.12
CA VAL A 168 -24.29 -15.44 -12.83
C VAL A 168 -24.11 -16.63 -11.92
#